data_413dac00e9f61b04bb1b946975dd9a71
#
_entry.id   413dac00e9f61b04bb1b946975dd9a71
#
_cell.length_a   1.000
_cell.length_b   1.000
_cell.length_c   1.000
_cell.angle_alpha   90.00
_cell.angle_beta   90.00
_cell.angle_gamma   90.00
#
_symmetry.space_group_name_H-M   'P 1'
#
loop_
_entity.id
_entity.type
_entity.pdbx_description
1 polymer ?
#
loop_
_entity_poly.entity_id
_entity_poly.type
_entity_poly.pdbx_seq_one_letter_code
_entity_poly.pdbx_strand_id
1 'polypeptide(L)'
;MFMNALSRIILDPSVLSGKPIIRGTRISVDLVLDLLASGWDEATIVKEYPGLCRDDILACIRYAQEIIRSERVYSTTPQGKITG
;
A
#
# COMPACT_ATOMS: atom_id res chain seq x y z
N MET A 1 -7.47 -16.26 1.37
CA MET A 1 -6.84 -15.90 2.39
C MET A 1 -6.06 -14.68 2.26
N PHE A 2 -5.06 -14.55 2.98
CA PHE A 2 -4.34 -13.30 2.90
C PHE A 2 -3.75 -13.06 1.54
N MET A 3 -3.65 -14.05 0.72
CA MET A 3 -3.19 -13.85 -0.63
C MET A 3 -4.10 -12.94 -1.39
N ASN A 4 -5.36 -12.89 -1.05
CA ASN A 4 -6.28 -12.04 -1.78
C ASN A 4 -5.96 -10.57 -1.63
N ALA A 5 -5.44 -10.16 -0.50
CA ALA A 5 -5.12 -8.75 -0.32
C ALA A 5 -4.04 -8.34 -1.31
N LEU A 6 -3.01 -9.17 -1.48
CA LEU A 6 -1.94 -8.81 -2.38
C LEU A 6 -2.35 -8.94 -3.84
N SER A 7 -3.34 -9.79 -4.14
CA SER A 7 -3.77 -9.94 -5.51
C SER A 7 -4.53 -8.71 -6.01
N ARG A 8 -4.88 -7.78 -5.14
CA ARG A 8 -5.52 -6.55 -5.55
C ARG A 8 -4.52 -5.52 -6.06
N ILE A 9 -3.24 -5.77 -5.88
CA ILE A 9 -2.19 -4.85 -6.30
C ILE A 9 -1.50 -5.43 -7.52
N ILE A 10 -1.37 -4.65 -8.57
CA ILE A 10 -0.70 -5.12 -9.78
C ILE A 10 0.33 -4.10 -10.23
N LEU A 11 1.24 -4.57 -11.05
CA LEU A 11 2.25 -3.72 -11.66
C LEU A 11 2.01 -3.81 -13.16
N ASP A 12 1.53 -2.76 -13.75
CA ASP A 12 1.23 -2.72 -15.17
C ASP A 12 2.10 -1.63 -15.79
N PRO A 13 3.06 -1.99 -16.63
CA PRO A 13 3.96 -0.99 -17.22
C PRO A 13 3.25 0.10 -18.00
N SER A 14 2.04 -0.19 -18.49
CA SER A 14 1.31 0.80 -19.26
C SER A 14 0.52 1.75 -18.38
N VAL A 15 0.50 1.54 -17.08
CA VAL A 15 -0.23 2.40 -16.16
C VAL A 15 0.74 2.99 -15.17
N LEU A 16 0.82 4.31 -15.14
CA LEU A 16 1.68 5.02 -14.18
C LEU A 16 3.13 4.50 -14.19
N SER A 17 3.61 4.16 -15.38
CA SER A 17 4.99 3.70 -15.55
C SER A 17 5.35 2.49 -14.70
N GLY A 18 4.40 1.62 -14.48
CA GLY A 18 4.66 0.38 -13.75
C GLY A 18 4.64 0.51 -12.24
N LYS A 19 4.15 1.62 -11.70
CA LYS A 19 4.02 1.71 -10.26
C LYS A 19 2.94 0.76 -9.76
N PRO A 20 3.04 0.26 -8.54
CA PRO A 20 1.99 -0.60 -8.00
C PRO A 20 0.66 0.15 -7.96
N ILE A 21 -0.36 -0.46 -8.52
CA ILE A 21 -1.67 0.17 -8.57
C ILE A 21 -2.71 -0.82 -8.08
N ILE A 22 -3.88 -0.31 -7.76
CA ILE A 22 -4.99 -1.15 -7.37
C ILE A 22 -5.63 -1.67 -8.64
N ARG A 23 -5.81 -2.97 -8.73
CA ARG A 23 -6.35 -3.63 -9.90
C ARG A 23 -7.65 -2.96 -10.35
N GLY A 24 -7.75 -2.72 -11.64
CA GLY A 24 -8.95 -2.13 -12.19
C GLY A 24 -9.03 -0.62 -12.06
N THR A 25 -7.98 0.01 -11.55
CA THR A 25 -7.98 1.45 -11.40
C THR A 25 -6.66 2.02 -11.86
N ARG A 26 -6.53 3.33 -11.84
CA ARG A 26 -5.25 3.99 -12.08
C ARG A 26 -4.76 4.61 -10.77
N ILE A 27 -5.26 4.11 -9.65
CA ILE A 27 -4.91 4.64 -8.34
C ILE A 27 -3.73 3.86 -7.79
N SER A 28 -2.64 4.56 -7.51
CA SER A 28 -1.44 3.88 -7.04
C SER A 28 -1.51 3.58 -5.54
N VAL A 29 -0.76 2.58 -5.14
CA VAL A 29 -0.62 2.26 -3.72
C VAL A 29 -0.01 3.48 -3.02
N ASP A 30 0.95 4.13 -3.67
CA ASP A 30 1.61 5.30 -3.10
C ASP A 30 0.61 6.41 -2.78
N LEU A 31 -0.35 6.66 -3.67
CA LEU A 31 -1.35 7.68 -3.41
C LEU A 31 -2.19 7.32 -2.19
N VAL A 32 -2.62 6.07 -2.08
CA VAL A 32 -3.43 5.66 -0.95
C VAL A 32 -2.67 5.82 0.36
N LEU A 33 -1.40 5.42 0.36
CA LEU A 33 -0.58 5.54 1.56
C LEU A 33 -0.35 7.02 1.91
N ASP A 34 -0.20 7.87 0.90
CA ASP A 34 -0.02 9.28 1.12
C ASP A 34 -1.25 9.91 1.76
N LEU A 35 -2.44 9.52 1.29
CA LEU A 35 -3.67 10.04 1.88
C LEU A 35 -3.78 9.62 3.34
N LEU A 36 -3.48 8.36 3.63
CA LEU A 36 -3.52 7.89 5.01
C LEU A 36 -2.51 8.64 5.86
N ALA A 37 -1.32 8.86 5.35
CA ALA A 37 -0.28 9.55 6.09
C ALA A 37 -0.66 11.02 6.33
N SER A 38 -1.52 11.56 5.47
CA SER A 38 -1.98 12.93 5.62
C SER A 38 -3.17 13.06 6.54
N GLY A 39 -3.62 11.96 7.10
CA GLY A 39 -4.71 12.01 8.07
C GLY A 39 -6.09 11.64 7.55
N TRP A 40 -6.19 11.22 6.29
CA TRP A 40 -7.47 10.80 5.77
C TRP A 40 -7.82 9.44 6.36
N ASP A 41 -9.08 9.22 6.70
CA ASP A 41 -9.49 7.92 7.17
C ASP A 41 -10.07 7.11 6.01
N GLU A 42 -10.34 5.83 6.27
CA GLU A 42 -10.84 4.93 5.24
C GLU A 42 -12.14 5.42 4.63
N ALA A 43 -13.04 5.87 5.46
CA ALA A 43 -14.35 6.29 4.97
C ALA A 43 -14.22 7.44 4.00
N THR A 44 -13.36 8.38 4.30
CA THR A 44 -13.16 9.54 3.44
C THR A 44 -12.52 9.12 2.12
N ILE A 45 -11.54 8.25 2.17
CA ILE A 45 -10.88 7.80 0.95
C ILE A 45 -11.88 7.08 0.05
N VAL A 46 -12.66 6.17 0.59
CA VAL A 46 -13.63 5.43 -0.19
C VAL A 46 -14.67 6.37 -0.78
N LYS A 47 -15.05 7.40 -0.05
CA LYS A 47 -16.03 8.34 -0.53
C LYS A 47 -15.49 9.18 -1.68
N GLU A 48 -14.24 9.65 -1.55
CA GLU A 48 -13.65 10.50 -2.56
C GLU A 48 -13.12 9.75 -3.77
N TYR A 49 -12.84 8.48 -3.62
CA TYR A 49 -12.32 7.66 -4.71
C TYR A 49 -13.25 6.46 -4.88
N PRO A 50 -14.36 6.64 -5.58
CA PRO A 50 -15.39 5.59 -5.66
C PRO A 50 -14.94 4.25 -6.21
N GLY A 51 -13.81 4.21 -6.86
CA GLY A 51 -13.29 2.95 -7.36
C GLY A 51 -12.64 2.09 -6.28
N LEU A 52 -12.52 2.61 -5.07
CA LEU A 52 -11.85 1.91 -3.99
C LEU A 52 -12.84 1.39 -2.97
N CYS A 53 -12.47 0.31 -2.30
CA CYS A 53 -13.22 -0.17 -1.15
C CYS A 53 -12.23 -0.37 -0.02
N ARG A 54 -12.74 -0.67 1.15
CA ARG A 54 -11.88 -0.83 2.32
C ARG A 54 -10.82 -1.90 2.10
N ASP A 55 -11.18 -2.99 1.43
CA ASP A 55 -10.22 -4.06 1.21
C ASP A 55 -9.06 -3.60 0.34
N ASP A 56 -9.29 -2.66 -0.57
CA ASP A 56 -8.21 -2.12 -1.39
C ASP A 56 -7.24 -1.33 -0.53
N ILE A 57 -7.77 -0.57 0.43
CA ILE A 57 -6.93 0.22 1.33
C ILE A 57 -6.09 -0.71 2.20
N LEU A 58 -6.72 -1.77 2.73
CA LEU A 58 -5.98 -2.73 3.54
C LEU A 58 -4.90 -3.44 2.71
N ALA A 59 -5.19 -3.70 1.43
CA ALA A 59 -4.21 -4.33 0.55
C ALA A 59 -3.00 -3.41 0.36
N CYS A 60 -3.21 -2.11 0.25
CA CYS A 60 -2.12 -1.17 0.11
C CYS A 60 -1.22 -1.17 1.34
N ILE A 61 -1.84 -1.20 2.51
CA ILE A 61 -1.07 -1.22 3.75
C ILE A 61 -0.28 -2.52 3.86
N ARG A 62 -0.90 -3.64 3.50
CA ARG A 62 -0.22 -4.93 3.54
C ARG A 62 0.94 -4.97 2.54
N TYR A 63 0.74 -4.38 1.38
CA TYR A 63 1.79 -4.34 0.37
C TYR A 63 3.01 -3.58 0.92
N ALA A 64 2.77 -2.44 1.53
CA ALA A 64 3.86 -1.67 2.12
C ALA A 64 4.55 -2.45 3.24
N GLN A 65 3.77 -3.15 4.04
CA GLN A 65 4.34 -3.94 5.12
C GLN A 65 5.25 -5.05 4.58
N GLU A 66 4.84 -5.68 3.48
CA GLU A 66 5.65 -6.75 2.91
C GLU A 66 6.97 -6.22 2.36
N ILE A 67 6.95 -5.02 1.79
CA ILE A 67 8.17 -4.42 1.30
C ILE A 67 9.12 -4.13 2.47
N ILE A 68 8.59 -3.58 3.54
CA ILE A 68 9.41 -3.28 4.71
C ILE A 68 9.99 -4.56 5.28
N ARG A 69 9.20 -5.62 5.34
CA ARG A 69 9.69 -6.88 5.87
C ARG A 69 10.79 -7.46 5.01
N SER A 70 10.69 -7.31 3.70
CA SER A 70 11.70 -7.87 2.83
C SER A 70 13.01 -7.11 2.92
N GLU A 71 12.98 -5.89 3.42
CA GLU A 71 14.18 -5.09 3.56
C GLU A 71 14.72 -5.04 4.98
N ARG A 72 14.07 -5.72 5.90
CA ARG A 72 14.47 -5.59 7.29
C ARG A 72 15.89 -6.06 7.58
N VAL A 73 16.43 -6.78 6.69
CA VAL A 73 17.78 -7.26 6.90
C VAL A 73 18.75 -6.10 7.04
N TYR A 74 18.38 -4.94 6.55
CA TYR A 74 19.28 -3.84 6.65
C TYR A 74 19.31 -3.21 8.00
N SER A 75 18.32 -3.46 8.77
CA SER A 75 18.22 -2.73 9.99
C SER A 75 18.96 -3.36 11.08
N THR A 76 19.76 -4.27 10.81
CA THR A 76 20.39 -4.83 11.84
C THR A 76 21.21 -3.94 12.57
N THR A 77 21.38 -3.05 12.45
CA THR A 77 22.17 -2.32 13.19
C THR A 77 21.65 -2.01 14.34
N PRO A 78 22.00 -2.20 15.05
CA PRO A 78 21.47 -2.15 16.14
C PRO A 78 20.70 -1.24 16.63
N GLN A 79 20.70 -1.16 16.38
CA GLN A 79 19.99 -0.67 16.76
C GLN A 79 18.96 -0.68 17.06
N GLY A 80 18.91 -1.08 16.99
CA GLY A 80 18.12 -1.14 17.15
C GLY A 80 17.46 -1.01 17.80
N LYS A 81 17.66 -0.72 18.11
CA LYS A 81 17.12 -0.53 18.71
C LYS A 81 16.33 0.29 18.78
N ILE A 82 16.27 0.55 18.57
CA ILE A 82 15.65 1.21 18.56
C ILE A 82 14.78 1.47 18.75
N THR A 83 14.65 1.43 18.89
CA THR A 83 13.90 1.54 18.97
C THR A 83 13.34 1.77 19.15
N GLY A 84 13.55 1.85 19.29
CA GLY A 84 13.16 2.03 19.53
C GLY A 84 12.91 2.07 19.63
#